data_0e4f657d310f92ca330628d7bf7db77c
#
_entry.id   0e4f657d310f92ca330628d7bf7db77c
#
_cell.length_a   1.000
_cell.length_b   1.000
_cell.length_c   1.000
_cell.angle_alpha   90.00
_cell.angle_beta   90.00
_cell.angle_gamma   90.00
#
_symmetry.space_group_name_H-M   'P 1'
#
loop_
_entity.id
_entity.type
_entity.pdbx_description
1 polymer ?
#
loop_
_entity_poly.entity_id
_entity_poly.type
_entity_poly.pdbx_seq_one_letter_code
_entity_poly.pdbx_strand_id
1 'polypeptide(L)'
;MPPETIEPLRIGIIGHPALLRCNILQLRKFPVSILPVYHPMQIAQIDGLLITGWHYPSLYRNLYPLLGSILRHLEQLSLWGIASGAALMGQNGLLPVLDCTIVSQPKERISTSILELPGCSEKRFIGYFIPDVVFSSPAPNLGILCQNQSRGAIAIRQGNHLASSFAAELTPDCYLYSYWLEMVAALKEWLI
;
A
#
# COMPACT_ATOMS: atom_id res chain seq x y z
N MET A 1 1.36 -8.82 -37.62
CA MET A 1 1.41 -7.68 -36.70
C MET A 1 2.48 -7.99 -35.66
N PRO A 2 3.42 -7.08 -35.34
CA PRO A 2 4.29 -7.28 -34.21
C PRO A 2 3.42 -7.36 -32.95
N PRO A 3 3.77 -8.17 -31.93
CA PRO A 3 3.04 -8.21 -30.67
C PRO A 3 3.05 -6.80 -30.07
N GLU A 4 1.87 -6.30 -29.70
CA GLU A 4 1.77 -5.07 -28.94
C GLU A 4 2.63 -5.24 -27.67
N THR A 5 3.69 -4.51 -27.58
CA THR A 5 4.51 -4.45 -26.37
C THR A 5 3.68 -3.73 -25.30
N ILE A 6 3.02 -4.50 -24.45
CA ILE A 6 2.34 -3.95 -23.28
C ILE A 6 3.40 -3.24 -22.43
N GLU A 7 3.30 -1.92 -22.34
CA GLU A 7 4.20 -1.16 -21.48
C GLU A 7 4.10 -1.65 -20.03
N PRO A 8 5.24 -1.90 -19.35
CA PRO A 8 5.21 -2.34 -17.96
C PRO A 8 4.54 -1.28 -17.07
N LEU A 9 3.81 -1.73 -16.05
CA LEU A 9 3.27 -0.83 -15.03
C LEU A 9 4.39 -0.05 -14.36
N ARG A 10 4.18 1.25 -14.16
CA ARG A 10 5.14 2.15 -13.50
C ARG A 10 4.71 2.36 -12.06
N ILE A 11 5.47 1.83 -11.14
CA ILE A 11 5.17 1.83 -9.71
C ILE A 11 6.06 2.83 -8.98
N GLY A 12 5.45 3.87 -8.43
CA GLY A 12 6.10 4.81 -7.54
C GLY A 12 6.21 4.27 -6.12
N ILE A 13 7.28 4.59 -5.42
CA ILE A 13 7.45 4.23 -4.01
C ILE A 13 7.90 5.44 -3.20
N ILE A 14 7.21 5.69 -2.08
CA ILE A 14 7.57 6.70 -1.06
C ILE A 14 7.83 5.99 0.27
N GLY A 15 8.92 6.34 0.95
CA GLY A 15 9.20 5.79 2.28
C GLY A 15 10.64 6.00 2.76
N HIS A 16 10.98 5.35 3.86
CA HIS A 16 12.34 5.34 4.37
C HIS A 16 13.25 4.46 3.51
N PRO A 17 14.52 4.82 3.24
CA PRO A 17 15.42 4.09 2.33
C PRO A 17 15.51 2.58 2.58
N ALA A 18 15.56 2.15 3.84
CA ALA A 18 15.62 0.73 4.18
C ALA A 18 14.36 -0.03 3.72
N LEU A 19 13.15 0.57 3.91
CA LEU A 19 11.88 -0.02 3.50
C LEU A 19 11.69 0.02 1.99
N LEU A 20 12.18 1.08 1.34
CA LEU A 20 12.21 1.15 -0.13
C LEU A 20 12.94 -0.05 -0.71
N ARG A 21 14.11 -0.43 -0.16
CA ARG A 21 14.86 -1.61 -0.61
C ARG A 21 14.06 -2.90 -0.49
N CYS A 22 13.39 -3.12 0.66
CA CYS A 22 12.57 -4.32 0.87
C CYS A 22 11.41 -4.39 -0.13
N ASN A 23 10.68 -3.29 -0.32
CA ASN A 23 9.59 -3.21 -1.29
C ASN A 23 10.07 -3.36 -2.74
N ILE A 24 11.22 -2.78 -3.11
CA ILE A 24 11.83 -2.95 -4.43
C ILE A 24 12.16 -4.42 -4.68
N LEU A 25 12.70 -5.14 -3.69
CA LEU A 25 12.99 -6.57 -3.82
C LEU A 25 11.72 -7.41 -4.06
N GLN A 26 10.61 -7.07 -3.41
CA GLN A 26 9.33 -7.73 -3.66
C GLN A 26 8.79 -7.40 -5.06
N LEU A 27 8.76 -6.13 -5.45
CA LEU A 27 8.24 -5.69 -6.75
C LEU A 27 9.06 -6.20 -7.94
N ARG A 28 10.37 -6.43 -7.78
CA ARG A 28 11.23 -7.01 -8.83
C ARG A 28 10.85 -8.44 -9.23
N LYS A 29 9.99 -9.11 -8.47
CA LYS A 29 9.44 -10.42 -8.84
C LYS A 29 8.36 -10.32 -9.92
N PHE A 30 7.93 -9.10 -10.26
CA PHE A 30 6.88 -8.79 -11.23
C PHE A 30 7.45 -7.96 -12.40
N PRO A 31 6.84 -8.01 -13.59
CA PRO A 31 7.26 -7.24 -14.77
C PRO A 31 6.81 -5.77 -14.66
N VAL A 32 7.39 -5.01 -13.71
CA VAL A 32 7.04 -3.60 -13.45
C VAL A 32 8.28 -2.71 -13.47
N SER A 33 8.10 -1.45 -13.83
CA SER A 33 9.11 -0.39 -13.66
C SER A 33 8.93 0.27 -12.29
N ILE A 34 10.01 0.42 -11.52
CA ILE A 34 9.96 0.93 -10.15
C ILE A 34 10.66 2.29 -10.07
N LEU A 35 9.95 3.29 -9.54
CA LEU A 35 10.42 4.67 -9.43
C LEU A 35 10.34 5.13 -7.96
N PRO A 36 11.47 5.31 -7.25
CA PRO A 36 11.46 6.06 -5.99
C PRO A 36 11.02 7.51 -6.23
N VAL A 37 9.97 7.94 -5.54
CA VAL A 37 9.33 9.25 -5.78
C VAL A 37 9.84 10.26 -4.76
N TYR A 38 10.47 11.32 -5.25
CA TYR A 38 11.01 12.43 -4.45
C TYR A 38 10.51 13.79 -4.93
N HIS A 39 9.91 13.86 -6.12
CA HIS A 39 9.50 15.09 -6.74
C HIS A 39 8.05 15.04 -7.26
N PRO A 40 7.23 16.12 -7.10
CA PRO A 40 5.83 16.14 -7.53
C PRO A 40 5.59 15.75 -8.99
N MET A 41 6.49 16.11 -9.91
CA MET A 41 6.35 15.78 -11.33
C MET A 41 6.44 14.27 -11.63
N GLN A 42 7.02 13.48 -10.73
CA GLN A 42 7.09 12.02 -10.89
C GLN A 42 5.73 11.34 -10.69
N ILE A 43 4.79 11.99 -9.99
CA ILE A 43 3.44 11.43 -9.75
C ILE A 43 2.68 11.25 -11.06
N ALA A 44 2.81 12.16 -12.01
CA ALA A 44 2.19 12.03 -13.34
C ALA A 44 2.79 10.93 -14.22
N GLN A 45 3.88 10.30 -13.77
CA GLN A 45 4.62 9.28 -14.55
C GLN A 45 4.38 7.86 -14.05
N ILE A 46 3.56 7.68 -13.01
CA ILE A 46 3.34 6.38 -12.36
C ILE A 46 1.88 5.96 -12.47
N ASP A 47 1.64 4.66 -12.51
CA ASP A 47 0.33 4.04 -12.59
C ASP A 47 -0.18 3.65 -11.17
N GLY A 48 0.72 3.38 -10.24
CA GLY A 48 0.42 3.07 -8.83
C GLY A 48 1.47 3.65 -7.89
N LEU A 49 1.06 3.98 -6.65
CA LEU A 49 1.94 4.56 -5.63
C LEU A 49 1.87 3.74 -4.33
N LEU A 50 3.01 3.18 -3.94
CA LEU A 50 3.21 2.49 -2.69
C LEU A 50 3.81 3.44 -1.65
N ILE A 51 3.14 3.57 -0.50
CA ILE A 51 3.54 4.44 0.61
C ILE A 51 3.89 3.56 1.81
N THR A 52 5.16 3.50 2.20
CA THR A 52 5.63 2.62 3.27
C THR A 52 6.40 3.38 4.34
N GLY A 53 6.19 3.03 5.61
CA GLY A 53 6.89 3.67 6.71
C GLY A 53 6.64 3.00 8.04
N TRP A 54 7.65 3.06 8.91
CA TRP A 54 7.56 2.62 10.32
C TRP A 54 7.45 3.79 11.29
N HIS A 55 7.79 5.00 10.82
CA HIS A 55 7.80 6.19 11.63
C HIS A 55 7.01 7.30 10.95
N TYR A 56 5.82 7.57 11.45
CA TYR A 56 4.87 8.52 10.88
C TYR A 56 5.45 9.92 10.61
N PRO A 57 6.18 10.60 11.54
CA PRO A 57 6.71 11.93 11.29
C PRO A 57 7.71 12.01 10.13
N SER A 58 8.53 10.98 9.93
CA SER A 58 9.48 10.94 8.80
C SER A 58 8.75 10.75 7.48
N LEU A 59 7.76 9.86 7.46
CA LEU A 59 6.93 9.59 6.29
C LEU A 59 6.11 10.84 5.91
N TYR A 60 5.54 11.53 6.89
CA TYR A 60 4.81 12.78 6.71
C TYR A 60 5.69 13.83 5.99
N ARG A 61 6.93 14.05 6.45
CA ARG A 61 7.86 15.00 5.82
C ARG A 61 8.17 14.66 4.37
N ASN A 62 8.30 13.39 4.05
CA ASN A 62 8.57 12.95 2.68
C ASN A 62 7.34 13.08 1.78
N LEU A 63 6.15 12.85 2.32
CA LEU A 63 4.90 12.88 1.56
C LEU A 63 4.37 14.30 1.35
N TYR A 64 4.52 15.18 2.35
CA TYR A 64 3.90 16.50 2.36
C TYR A 64 4.19 17.34 1.10
N PRO A 65 5.45 17.42 0.58
CA PRO A 65 5.74 18.13 -0.66
C PRO A 65 5.07 17.55 -1.90
N LEU A 66 4.67 16.27 -1.87
CA LEU A 66 4.08 15.52 -2.98
C LEU A 66 2.55 15.54 -2.95
N LEU A 67 1.96 15.90 -1.80
CA LEU A 67 0.54 15.75 -1.51
C LEU A 67 -0.36 16.40 -2.56
N GLY A 68 -0.09 17.66 -2.93
CA GLY A 68 -0.88 18.36 -3.94
C GLY A 68 -0.83 17.70 -5.32
N SER A 69 0.27 17.04 -5.67
CA SER A 69 0.36 16.28 -6.93
C SER A 69 -0.39 14.95 -6.83
N ILE A 70 -0.28 14.24 -5.71
CA ILE A 70 -1.01 12.98 -5.49
C ILE A 70 -2.52 13.23 -5.56
N LEU A 71 -3.03 14.26 -4.87
CA LEU A 71 -4.45 14.59 -4.84
C LEU A 71 -5.01 14.94 -6.22
N ARG A 72 -4.22 15.63 -7.07
CA ARG A 72 -4.65 15.94 -8.44
C ARG A 72 -4.74 14.72 -9.36
N HIS A 73 -3.99 13.66 -9.08
CA HIS A 73 -3.97 12.44 -9.90
C HIS A 73 -4.70 11.27 -9.22
N LEU A 74 -5.44 11.51 -8.15
CA LEU A 74 -6.00 10.48 -7.30
C LEU A 74 -6.94 9.51 -8.04
N GLU A 75 -7.72 10.02 -8.98
CA GLU A 75 -8.66 9.22 -9.79
C GLU A 75 -7.93 8.27 -10.77
N GLN A 76 -6.69 8.60 -11.11
CA GLN A 76 -5.87 7.84 -12.07
C GLN A 76 -4.78 7.02 -11.39
N LEU A 77 -4.72 7.06 -10.04
CA LEU A 77 -3.63 6.50 -9.27
C LEU A 77 -4.13 5.49 -8.25
N SER A 78 -3.68 4.26 -8.35
CA SER A 78 -3.91 3.28 -7.29
C SER A 78 -2.91 3.49 -6.16
N LEU A 79 -3.40 3.66 -4.92
CA LEU A 79 -2.57 3.81 -3.73
C LEU A 79 -2.52 2.53 -2.92
N TRP A 80 -1.35 2.20 -2.38
CA TRP A 80 -1.20 1.20 -1.34
C TRP A 80 -0.39 1.74 -0.16
N GLY A 81 -1.05 1.85 1.00
CA GLY A 81 -0.41 2.22 2.26
C GLY A 81 -0.01 0.99 3.07
N ILE A 82 1.25 0.91 3.47
CA ILE A 82 1.79 -0.17 4.31
C ILE A 82 2.17 0.40 5.68
N ALA A 83 1.69 -0.21 6.75
CA ALA A 83 1.97 0.18 8.13
C ALA A 83 1.65 1.68 8.37
N SER A 84 2.63 2.53 8.74
CA SER A 84 2.38 3.97 8.89
C SER A 84 1.88 4.63 7.59
N GLY A 85 2.16 4.07 6.42
CA GLY A 85 1.60 4.52 5.14
C GLY A 85 0.10 4.35 5.09
N ALA A 86 -0.44 3.27 5.65
CA ALA A 86 -1.88 3.05 5.78
C ALA A 86 -2.56 4.14 6.62
N ALA A 87 -1.92 4.59 7.71
CA ALA A 87 -2.46 5.62 8.58
C ALA A 87 -2.67 6.98 7.88
N LEU A 88 -1.95 7.23 6.78
CA LEU A 88 -2.13 8.43 5.97
C LEU A 88 -3.38 8.38 5.08
N MET A 89 -3.96 7.18 4.86
CA MET A 89 -5.05 6.96 3.89
C MET A 89 -6.45 6.96 4.52
N GLY A 90 -6.56 6.91 5.85
CA GLY A 90 -7.85 6.99 6.56
C GLY A 90 -8.45 8.39 6.55
N GLN A 91 -9.70 8.51 7.00
CA GLN A 91 -10.44 9.80 7.10
C GLN A 91 -9.70 10.86 7.92
N ASN A 92 -8.89 10.44 8.89
CA ASN A 92 -8.06 11.29 9.74
C ASN A 92 -6.64 11.52 9.19
N GLY A 93 -6.33 10.98 7.99
CA GLY A 93 -5.01 11.08 7.35
C GLY A 93 -4.89 12.22 6.35
N LEU A 94 -3.71 12.33 5.71
CA LEU A 94 -3.43 13.33 4.67
C LEU A 94 -4.05 12.98 3.31
N LEU A 95 -4.30 11.71 3.07
CA LEU A 95 -4.85 11.15 1.83
C LEU A 95 -6.14 10.39 2.17
N PRO A 96 -7.26 11.07 2.48
CA PRO A 96 -8.48 10.44 2.99
C PRO A 96 -9.22 9.68 1.88
N VAL A 97 -8.67 8.53 1.47
CA VAL A 97 -9.19 7.67 0.39
C VAL A 97 -9.88 6.42 0.91
N LEU A 98 -9.82 6.18 2.23
CA LEU A 98 -10.46 5.05 2.89
C LEU A 98 -11.46 5.53 3.94
N ASP A 99 -12.70 5.06 3.85
CA ASP A 99 -13.80 5.41 4.77
C ASP A 99 -13.71 4.68 6.11
N CYS A 100 -12.58 4.86 6.77
CA CYS A 100 -12.33 4.38 8.12
C CYS A 100 -11.34 5.30 8.84
N THR A 101 -11.40 5.30 10.16
CA THR A 101 -10.36 5.92 10.98
C THR A 101 -9.19 4.96 11.09
N ILE A 102 -7.98 5.44 10.82
CA ILE A 102 -6.77 4.62 10.93
C ILE A 102 -5.87 5.23 12.00
N VAL A 103 -5.58 4.45 13.04
CA VAL A 103 -4.74 4.88 14.15
C VAL A 103 -3.40 4.15 14.08
N SER A 104 -2.31 4.91 14.08
CA SER A 104 -0.96 4.37 14.17
C SER A 104 -0.38 4.69 15.55
N GLN A 105 -0.08 3.66 16.32
CA GLN A 105 0.55 3.78 17.63
C GLN A 105 1.99 3.29 17.55
N PRO A 106 2.98 4.12 17.93
CA PRO A 106 4.36 3.68 17.99
C PRO A 106 4.48 2.52 18.97
N LYS A 107 5.23 1.50 18.61
CA LYS A 107 5.59 0.38 19.47
C LYS A 107 7.09 0.30 19.65
N GLU A 108 7.52 0.03 20.88
CA GLU A 108 8.94 -0.21 21.20
C GLU A 108 9.43 -1.56 20.64
N ARG A 109 8.51 -2.50 20.39
CA ARG A 109 8.85 -3.85 19.93
C ARG A 109 7.99 -4.26 18.75
N ILE A 110 8.61 -4.95 17.81
CA ILE A 110 7.91 -5.63 16.72
C ILE A 110 7.02 -6.72 17.33
N SER A 111 5.75 -6.72 16.95
CA SER A 111 4.86 -7.83 17.24
C SER A 111 4.62 -8.65 15.99
N THR A 112 4.46 -9.95 16.18
CA THR A 112 4.20 -10.89 15.08
C THR A 112 2.86 -11.58 15.28
N SER A 113 2.23 -11.99 14.20
CA SER A 113 1.03 -12.82 14.22
C SER A 113 1.01 -13.72 13.00
N ILE A 114 0.40 -14.90 13.13
CA ILE A 114 0.13 -15.76 11.99
C ILE A 114 -1.06 -15.17 11.25
N LEU A 115 -0.90 -14.96 9.95
CA LEU A 115 -1.91 -14.39 9.06
C LEU A 115 -2.36 -15.43 8.05
N GLU A 116 -3.65 -15.39 7.72
CA GLU A 116 -4.27 -16.16 6.65
C GLU A 116 -4.96 -15.17 5.71
N LEU A 117 -4.64 -15.21 4.42
CA LEU A 117 -5.30 -14.38 3.41
C LEU A 117 -6.39 -15.22 2.73
N PRO A 118 -7.65 -14.73 2.67
CA PRO A 118 -8.71 -15.39 1.91
C PRO A 118 -8.30 -15.53 0.44
N GLY A 119 -8.49 -16.71 -0.13
CA GLY A 119 -8.05 -17.02 -1.50
C GLY A 119 -6.64 -17.63 -1.60
N CYS A 120 -5.85 -17.57 -0.54
CA CYS A 120 -4.58 -18.28 -0.40
C CYS A 120 -4.78 -19.45 0.56
N SER A 121 -5.60 -20.43 0.21
CA SER A 121 -6.13 -21.48 1.09
C SER A 121 -5.09 -22.36 1.81
N GLU A 122 -3.82 -22.22 1.53
CA GLU A 122 -2.77 -23.05 2.13
C GLU A 122 -1.61 -22.25 2.72
N LYS A 123 -1.63 -20.92 2.70
CA LYS A 123 -0.47 -20.14 3.13
C LYS A 123 -0.75 -19.34 4.39
N ARG A 124 -0.34 -19.93 5.51
CA ARG A 124 -0.10 -19.19 6.75
C ARG A 124 1.27 -18.53 6.67
N PHE A 125 1.35 -17.25 6.94
CA PHE A 125 2.62 -16.54 7.01
C PHE A 125 2.69 -15.68 8.27
N ILE A 126 3.90 -15.27 8.65
CA ILE A 126 4.13 -14.40 9.77
C ILE A 126 4.01 -12.95 9.31
N GLY A 127 3.03 -12.22 9.84
CA GLY A 127 2.90 -10.78 9.68
C GLY A 127 3.69 -10.05 10.77
N TYR A 128 4.42 -9.00 10.37
CA TYR A 128 5.20 -8.14 11.25
C TYR A 128 4.49 -6.79 11.41
N PHE A 129 4.16 -6.41 12.64
CA PHE A 129 3.45 -5.17 12.97
C PHE A 129 4.41 -4.18 13.63
N ILE A 130 4.78 -3.12 12.89
CA ILE A 130 5.71 -2.06 13.26
C ILE A 130 5.31 -0.78 12.52
N PRO A 131 4.71 0.18 13.08
CA PRO A 131 4.02 0.31 14.37
C PRO A 131 2.73 -0.54 14.45
N ASP A 132 1.97 -0.38 15.52
CA ASP A 132 0.62 -0.95 15.59
C ASP A 132 -0.36 -0.03 14.84
N VAL A 133 -0.88 -0.52 13.72
CA VAL A 133 -1.88 0.19 12.92
C VAL A 133 -3.21 -0.53 13.04
N VAL A 134 -4.24 0.21 13.43
CA VAL A 134 -5.59 -0.30 13.67
C VAL A 134 -6.57 0.41 12.74
N PHE A 135 -7.38 -0.37 12.03
CA PHE A 135 -8.50 0.11 11.24
C PHE A 135 -9.75 0.12 12.11
N SER A 136 -10.29 1.31 12.38
CA SER A 136 -11.46 1.52 13.24
C SER A 136 -12.66 1.98 12.43
N SER A 137 -13.85 1.51 12.83
CA SER A 137 -15.12 1.95 12.24
C SER A 137 -15.13 1.87 10.70
N PRO A 138 -14.84 0.71 10.10
CA PRO A 138 -14.87 0.59 8.64
C PRO A 138 -16.29 0.80 8.12
N ALA A 139 -16.43 1.61 7.06
CA ALA A 139 -17.70 1.78 6.38
C ALA A 139 -18.15 0.47 5.68
N PRO A 140 -19.45 0.26 5.45
CA PRO A 140 -19.97 -0.97 4.84
C PRO A 140 -19.43 -1.28 3.44
N ASN A 141 -18.99 -0.27 2.69
CA ASN A 141 -18.42 -0.38 1.35
C ASN A 141 -16.91 -0.68 1.34
N LEU A 142 -16.31 -0.84 2.52
CA LEU A 142 -14.90 -1.14 2.66
C LEU A 142 -14.68 -2.65 2.66
N GLY A 143 -13.97 -3.13 1.65
CA GLY A 143 -13.62 -4.56 1.51
C GLY A 143 -12.55 -4.97 2.50
N ILE A 144 -12.84 -5.93 3.37
CA ILE A 144 -11.87 -6.51 4.29
C ILE A 144 -11.22 -7.70 3.60
N LEU A 145 -9.92 -7.61 3.29
CA LEU A 145 -9.17 -8.66 2.61
C LEU A 145 -8.56 -9.67 3.58
N CYS A 146 -8.21 -9.22 4.78
CA CYS A 146 -7.62 -10.07 5.80
C CYS A 146 -8.03 -9.60 7.19
N GLN A 147 -8.33 -10.55 8.07
CA GLN A 147 -8.66 -10.31 9.47
C GLN A 147 -7.76 -11.12 10.38
N ASN A 148 -7.54 -10.59 11.59
CA ASN A 148 -6.90 -11.29 12.68
C ASN A 148 -7.80 -11.21 13.93
N GLN A 149 -7.95 -12.32 14.67
CA GLN A 149 -8.86 -12.38 15.82
C GLN A 149 -8.57 -11.33 16.89
N SER A 150 -7.29 -11.01 17.11
CA SER A 150 -6.89 -10.04 18.15
C SER A 150 -6.81 -8.59 17.66
N ARG A 151 -6.80 -8.36 16.33
CA ARG A 151 -6.55 -7.03 15.73
C ARG A 151 -7.69 -6.52 14.84
N GLY A 152 -8.67 -7.38 14.56
CA GLY A 152 -9.72 -7.08 13.58
C GLY A 152 -9.18 -7.08 12.13
N ALA A 153 -9.65 -6.14 11.32
CA ALA A 153 -9.15 -6.00 9.94
C ALA A 153 -7.66 -5.62 9.93
N ILE A 154 -6.88 -6.27 9.08
CA ILE A 154 -5.43 -6.03 8.93
C ILE A 154 -5.00 -5.74 7.48
N ALA A 155 -5.86 -6.03 6.51
CA ALA A 155 -5.75 -5.55 5.14
C ALA A 155 -7.14 -5.19 4.62
N ILE A 156 -7.28 -4.00 4.05
CA ILE A 156 -8.54 -3.42 3.60
C ILE A 156 -8.39 -2.80 2.21
N ARG A 157 -9.49 -2.78 1.45
CA ARG A 157 -9.58 -2.18 0.13
C ARG A 157 -10.79 -1.27 0.04
N GLN A 158 -10.66 -0.14 -0.65
CA GLN A 158 -11.78 0.68 -1.11
C GLN A 158 -11.49 1.21 -2.52
N GLY A 159 -12.37 0.90 -3.46
CA GLY A 159 -12.13 1.25 -4.86
C GLY A 159 -10.78 0.71 -5.36
N ASN A 160 -9.91 1.62 -5.79
CA ASN A 160 -8.57 1.32 -6.31
C ASN A 160 -7.47 1.48 -5.26
N HIS A 161 -7.82 1.57 -3.97
CA HIS A 161 -6.87 1.81 -2.90
C HIS A 161 -6.81 0.63 -1.94
N LEU A 162 -5.59 0.32 -1.48
CA LEU A 162 -5.27 -0.78 -0.58
C LEU A 162 -4.54 -0.26 0.65
N ALA A 163 -4.84 -0.81 1.82
CA ALA A 163 -4.07 -0.55 3.03
C ALA A 163 -3.81 -1.86 3.79
N SER A 164 -2.61 -1.99 4.37
CA SER A 164 -2.24 -3.09 5.24
C SER A 164 -1.63 -2.57 6.54
N SER A 165 -2.05 -3.13 7.68
CA SER A 165 -1.56 -2.74 9.00
C SER A 165 -0.21 -3.38 9.36
N PHE A 166 0.24 -4.36 8.59
CA PHE A 166 1.50 -5.07 8.78
C PHE A 166 2.51 -4.73 7.67
N ALA A 167 3.79 -4.97 7.94
CA ALA A 167 4.89 -4.75 7.01
C ALA A 167 4.90 -5.87 5.95
N ALA A 168 4.15 -5.67 4.87
CA ALA A 168 4.04 -6.65 3.78
C ALA A 168 5.38 -6.94 3.11
N GLU A 169 6.31 -5.97 3.12
CA GLU A 169 7.66 -6.09 2.58
C GLU A 169 8.55 -7.07 3.33
N LEU A 170 8.20 -7.42 4.56
CA LEU A 170 8.93 -8.40 5.39
C LEU A 170 8.34 -9.80 5.30
N THR A 171 7.21 -9.98 4.62
CA THR A 171 6.61 -11.29 4.44
C THR A 171 7.23 -12.00 3.23
N PRO A 172 7.42 -13.32 3.26
CA PRO A 172 7.90 -14.08 2.10
C PRO A 172 6.85 -14.16 0.99
N ASP A 173 5.58 -13.95 1.32
CA ASP A 173 4.45 -14.02 0.42
C ASP A 173 4.30 -12.73 -0.38
N CYS A 174 4.03 -12.86 -1.68
CA CYS A 174 3.85 -11.74 -2.61
C CYS A 174 2.38 -11.50 -2.97
N TYR A 175 1.43 -12.17 -2.31
CA TYR A 175 0.02 -12.10 -2.68
C TYR A 175 -0.54 -10.68 -2.70
N LEU A 176 -0.29 -9.86 -1.66
CA LEU A 176 -0.78 -8.48 -1.64
C LEU A 176 -0.13 -7.62 -2.73
N TYR A 177 1.13 -7.92 -3.11
CA TYR A 177 1.77 -7.24 -4.25
C TYR A 177 1.08 -7.61 -5.57
N SER A 178 0.87 -8.92 -5.83
CA SER A 178 0.14 -9.38 -7.01
C SER A 178 -1.25 -8.76 -7.07
N TYR A 179 -2.01 -8.88 -5.98
CA TYR A 179 -3.36 -8.35 -5.87
C TYR A 179 -3.43 -6.84 -6.15
N TRP A 180 -2.51 -6.05 -5.56
CA TRP A 180 -2.47 -4.61 -5.81
C TRP A 180 -2.05 -4.28 -7.24
N LEU A 181 -1.08 -4.98 -7.81
CA LEU A 181 -0.67 -4.78 -9.21
C LEU A 181 -1.80 -5.10 -10.19
N GLU A 182 -2.64 -6.08 -9.92
CA GLU A 182 -3.86 -6.36 -10.68
C GLU A 182 -4.85 -5.18 -10.60
N MET A 183 -4.99 -4.55 -9.43
CA MET A 183 -5.82 -3.33 -9.27
C MET A 183 -5.25 -2.15 -10.08
N VAL A 184 -3.91 -1.96 -10.08
CA VAL A 184 -3.24 -0.92 -10.87
C VAL A 184 -3.46 -1.14 -12.36
N ALA A 185 -3.30 -2.40 -12.84
CA ALA A 185 -3.52 -2.75 -14.23
C ALA A 185 -4.96 -2.48 -14.67
N ALA A 186 -5.93 -2.94 -13.88
CA ALA A 186 -7.36 -2.73 -14.16
C ALA A 186 -7.73 -1.24 -14.21
N LEU A 187 -7.18 -0.41 -13.32
CA LEU A 187 -7.39 1.04 -13.36
C LEU A 187 -6.80 1.67 -14.63
N LYS A 188 -5.58 1.26 -15.02
CA LYS A 188 -4.91 1.75 -16.23
C LYS A 188 -5.70 1.39 -17.50
N GLU A 189 -6.20 0.16 -17.60
CA GLU A 189 -7.04 -0.29 -18.72
C GLU A 189 -8.36 0.49 -18.82
N TRP A 190 -8.95 0.86 -17.69
CA TRP A 190 -10.21 1.62 -17.67
C TRP A 190 -10.02 3.08 -18.14
N LEU A 191 -8.80 3.64 -18.04
CA LEU A 191 -8.48 5.03 -18.40
C LEU A 191 -8.09 5.21 -19.89
N ILE A 192 -7.89 4.13 -20.64
CA ILE A 192 -7.60 4.10 -22.08
C ILE A 192 -8.88 4.01 -22.90
#